data_e5d8b3f15d9aa2b861e6f8452313204a
#
_entry.id   e5d8b3f15d9aa2b861e6f8452313204a
#
_cell.length_a   1.000
_cell.length_b   1.000
_cell.length_c   1.000
_cell.angle_alpha   90.00
_cell.angle_beta   90.00
_cell.angle_gamma   90.00
#
_symmetry.space_group_name_H-M   'P 1'
#
loop_
_entity.id
_entity.type
_entity.pdbx_description
1 polymer ?
#
loop_
_entity_poly.entity_id
_entity_poly.type
_entity_poly.pdbx_seq_one_letter_code
_entity_poly.pdbx_strand_id
1 'polypeptide(L)'
;MTNRFKVILLGILVGIVVLLANPAAANPSKQSIQSSIVKVMATHNHPDYQSPWQRKGINSVTGSGVIIGQQRILTNAHVVADQTLVEVQREGYGNTYTADVEFVCHSCDLAILTIDDESFFKDAVALEIDGLPELQSRVAVYGFPTGGETISITEGIVSRIEVDYYVHSSDRYLLAQVDAAINPGNSGGPVISNGKIVGIAMQALEQAENIGYIVPAPVINHFLDDVKDGQFDGFPELDIYVQLLENKALRQSLNLPKNSGGLLVTG
;
A
#
# COMPACT_ATOMS: atom_id res chain seq x y z
N MET A 1 75.41 36.48 -35.99
CA MET A 1 73.98 36.62 -36.36
C MET A 1 73.28 35.26 -36.12
N THR A 2 72.67 35.10 -35.00
CA THR A 2 72.01 33.80 -34.61
C THR A 2 70.61 34.12 -34.21
N ASN A 3 69.69 33.66 -35.10
CA ASN A 3 68.24 33.78 -34.92
C ASN A 3 67.75 32.65 -34.02
N ARG A 4 67.20 32.95 -32.86
CA ARG A 4 66.59 32.00 -31.96
C ARG A 4 65.11 31.99 -32.22
N PHE A 5 64.57 30.91 -32.82
CA PHE A 5 63.17 30.63 -32.88
C PHE A 5 62.67 30.13 -31.51
N LYS A 6 61.75 30.88 -30.91
CA LYS A 6 60.99 30.39 -29.74
C LYS A 6 59.78 29.63 -30.25
N VAL A 7 59.72 28.32 -29.99
CA VAL A 7 58.53 27.49 -30.18
C VAL A 7 57.66 27.61 -28.92
N ILE A 8 56.48 28.19 -29.06
CA ILE A 8 55.45 28.23 -28.02
C ILE A 8 54.64 26.96 -28.15
N LEU A 9 54.77 26.04 -27.19
CA LEU A 9 53.94 24.82 -27.09
C LEU A 9 52.65 25.20 -26.40
N LEU A 10 51.53 25.25 -27.15
CA LEU A 10 50.20 25.50 -26.63
C LEU A 10 49.59 24.13 -26.22
N GLY A 11 49.66 23.84 -24.93
CA GLY A 11 49.04 22.62 -24.38
C GLY A 11 47.52 22.79 -24.29
N ILE A 12 46.78 22.08 -25.12
CA ILE A 12 45.32 21.96 -25.00
C ILE A 12 45.00 20.92 -23.93
N LEU A 13 44.53 21.38 -22.76
CA LEU A 13 44.01 20.54 -21.69
C LEU A 13 42.56 20.16 -22.05
N VAL A 14 42.37 18.98 -22.59
CA VAL A 14 41.01 18.43 -22.80
C VAL A 14 40.52 17.85 -21.49
N GLY A 15 39.71 18.63 -20.76
CA GLY A 15 39.02 18.16 -19.59
C GLY A 15 37.90 17.18 -19.99
N ILE A 16 38.09 15.90 -19.72
CA ILE A 16 37.02 14.89 -19.82
C ILE A 16 36.09 15.10 -18.62
N VAL A 17 34.94 15.73 -18.84
CA VAL A 17 33.84 15.76 -17.88
C VAL A 17 33.15 14.42 -17.97
N VAL A 18 33.47 13.50 -17.06
CA VAL A 18 32.70 12.27 -16.87
C VAL A 18 31.43 12.67 -16.14
N LEU A 19 30.34 12.85 -16.88
CA LEU A 19 28.98 12.89 -16.31
C LEU A 19 28.69 11.50 -15.76
N LEU A 20 28.81 11.35 -14.44
CA LEU A 20 28.22 10.20 -13.74
C LEU A 20 26.71 10.36 -13.86
N ALA A 21 26.14 9.80 -14.92
CA ALA A 21 24.71 9.60 -15.00
C ALA A 21 24.35 8.61 -13.87
N ASN A 22 23.70 9.09 -12.82
CA ASN A 22 22.98 8.18 -11.92
C ASN A 22 22.06 7.35 -12.80
N PRO A 23 22.13 6.01 -12.79
CA PRO A 23 21.12 5.21 -13.45
C PRO A 23 19.79 5.55 -12.77
N ALA A 24 18.92 6.26 -13.47
CA ALA A 24 17.52 6.36 -13.06
C ALA A 24 17.05 4.92 -12.84
N ALA A 25 16.56 4.61 -11.64
CA ALA A 25 16.05 3.29 -11.34
C ALA A 25 15.01 2.96 -12.44
N ALA A 26 15.31 1.97 -13.25
CA ALA A 26 14.41 1.56 -14.33
C ALA A 26 13.11 1.08 -13.67
N ASN A 27 11.96 1.54 -14.15
CA ASN A 27 10.68 1.03 -13.69
C ASN A 27 10.67 -0.50 -13.81
N PRO A 28 10.24 -1.23 -12.77
CA PRO A 28 10.20 -2.68 -12.81
C PRO A 28 9.35 -3.17 -13.99
N SER A 29 9.78 -4.23 -14.64
CA SER A 29 9.01 -4.83 -15.73
C SER A 29 7.69 -5.41 -15.19
N LYS A 30 6.67 -5.56 -16.04
CA LYS A 30 5.41 -6.22 -15.64
C LYS A 30 5.66 -7.59 -15.02
N GLN A 31 6.60 -8.37 -15.56
CA GLN A 31 6.96 -9.69 -15.04
C GLN A 31 7.64 -9.59 -13.66
N SER A 32 8.44 -8.56 -13.43
CA SER A 32 9.05 -8.27 -12.12
C SER A 32 7.97 -7.94 -11.08
N ILE A 33 6.95 -7.15 -11.43
CA ILE A 33 5.84 -6.85 -10.53
C ILE A 33 5.09 -8.14 -10.18
N GLN A 34 4.70 -8.95 -11.16
CA GLN A 34 3.97 -10.21 -10.92
C GLN A 34 4.71 -11.15 -9.99
N SER A 35 6.06 -11.24 -10.10
CA SER A 35 6.86 -12.11 -9.22
C SER A 35 6.83 -11.71 -7.74
N SER A 36 6.36 -10.51 -7.44
CA SER A 36 6.26 -9.97 -6.08
C SER A 36 4.87 -10.14 -5.48
N ILE A 37 3.88 -10.57 -6.28
CA ILE A 37 2.50 -10.75 -5.81
C ILE A 37 2.33 -12.17 -5.28
N VAL A 38 1.68 -12.29 -4.15
CA VAL A 38 1.45 -13.56 -3.49
C VAL A 38 -0.03 -13.78 -3.21
N LYS A 39 -0.48 -15.02 -3.33
CA LYS A 39 -1.77 -15.47 -2.84
C LYS A 39 -1.65 -15.73 -1.35
N VAL A 40 -2.56 -15.19 -0.56
CA VAL A 40 -2.64 -15.40 0.89
C VAL A 40 -3.86 -16.23 1.19
N MET A 41 -3.67 -17.35 1.88
CA MET A 41 -4.74 -18.25 2.30
C MET A 41 -4.74 -18.31 3.82
N ALA A 42 -5.83 -17.89 4.44
CA ALA A 42 -5.95 -17.87 5.89
C ALA A 42 -7.10 -18.78 6.36
N THR A 43 -6.81 -19.55 7.38
CA THR A 43 -7.83 -20.35 8.09
C THR A 43 -8.22 -19.60 9.35
N HIS A 44 -9.44 -19.11 9.41
CA HIS A 44 -10.00 -18.33 10.52
C HIS A 44 -10.77 -19.22 11.48
N ASN A 45 -10.73 -18.83 12.76
CA ASN A 45 -11.52 -19.45 13.80
C ASN A 45 -12.02 -18.39 14.79
N HIS A 46 -12.99 -17.59 14.34
CA HIS A 46 -13.48 -16.43 15.08
C HIS A 46 -14.05 -16.81 16.45
N PRO A 47 -13.76 -16.00 17.51
CA PRO A 47 -14.44 -16.14 18.81
C PRO A 47 -15.95 -15.93 18.67
N ASP A 48 -16.72 -16.67 19.46
CA ASP A 48 -18.15 -16.37 19.64
C ASP A 48 -18.34 -15.52 20.89
N TYR A 49 -18.50 -14.22 20.71
CA TYR A 49 -18.68 -13.29 21.83
C TYR A 49 -20.01 -13.46 22.57
N GLN A 50 -21.02 -14.14 21.96
CA GLN A 50 -22.28 -14.47 22.65
C GLN A 50 -22.13 -15.74 23.49
N SER A 51 -21.21 -16.62 23.12
CA SER A 51 -20.89 -17.85 23.83
C SER A 51 -19.35 -17.94 23.99
N PRO A 52 -18.74 -17.21 24.93
CA PRO A 52 -17.27 -16.99 24.99
C PRO A 52 -16.41 -18.27 25.11
N TRP A 53 -17.04 -19.39 25.51
CA TRP A 53 -16.39 -20.71 25.56
C TRP A 53 -16.47 -21.48 24.22
N GLN A 54 -17.04 -20.87 23.17
CA GLN A 54 -17.17 -21.47 21.84
C GLN A 54 -16.47 -20.59 20.78
N ARG A 55 -16.24 -21.20 19.63
CA ARG A 55 -15.81 -20.52 18.43
C ARG A 55 -16.83 -20.75 17.32
N LYS A 56 -16.93 -19.82 16.37
CA LYS A 56 -17.93 -19.85 15.27
C LYS A 56 -17.67 -20.93 14.23
N GLY A 57 -16.61 -21.71 14.38
CA GLY A 57 -16.20 -22.70 13.40
C GLY A 57 -15.07 -22.22 12.51
N ILE A 58 -14.48 -23.17 11.78
CA ILE A 58 -13.36 -22.92 10.88
C ILE A 58 -13.89 -22.41 9.55
N ASN A 59 -13.31 -21.35 9.05
CA ASN A 59 -13.59 -20.76 7.75
C ASN A 59 -12.27 -20.47 7.03
N SER A 60 -12.23 -20.64 5.71
CA SER A 60 -11.05 -20.31 4.90
C SER A 60 -11.32 -19.07 4.06
N VAL A 61 -10.38 -18.17 4.06
CA VAL A 61 -10.39 -16.90 3.30
C VAL A 61 -9.18 -16.87 2.38
N THR A 62 -9.36 -16.35 1.20
CA THR A 62 -8.26 -16.08 0.27
C THR A 62 -8.16 -14.59 0.01
N GLY A 63 -6.96 -14.07 0.09
CA GLY A 63 -6.60 -12.71 -0.26
C GLY A 63 -5.34 -12.68 -1.09
N SER A 64 -4.79 -11.50 -1.22
CA SER A 64 -3.54 -11.22 -1.93
C SER A 64 -2.55 -10.54 -0.99
N GLY A 65 -1.29 -10.52 -1.39
CA GLY A 65 -0.24 -9.79 -0.70
C GLY A 65 0.84 -9.36 -1.68
N VAL A 66 1.75 -8.54 -1.22
CA VAL A 66 2.89 -8.07 -2.00
C VAL A 66 4.17 -8.17 -1.21
N ILE A 67 5.22 -8.69 -1.83
CA ILE A 67 6.56 -8.73 -1.25
C ILE A 67 7.13 -7.32 -1.24
N ILE A 68 7.49 -6.87 -0.03
CA ILE A 68 8.17 -5.60 0.24
C ILE A 68 9.60 -5.87 0.76
N GLY A 69 10.36 -4.84 1.07
CA GLY A 69 11.72 -5.02 1.60
C GLY A 69 11.78 -5.90 2.87
N GLN A 70 12.99 -6.37 3.21
CA GLN A 70 13.27 -7.14 4.43
C GLN A 70 12.57 -8.52 4.52
N GLN A 71 12.31 -9.16 3.37
CA GLN A 71 11.63 -10.47 3.31
C GLN A 71 10.24 -10.46 3.98
N ARG A 72 9.52 -9.36 3.87
CA ARG A 72 8.18 -9.17 4.39
C ARG A 72 7.15 -9.14 3.28
N ILE A 73 5.95 -9.60 3.62
CA ILE A 73 4.77 -9.52 2.76
C ILE A 73 3.77 -8.58 3.42
N LEU A 74 3.31 -7.59 2.66
CA LEU A 74 2.25 -6.69 3.08
C LEU A 74 0.91 -7.21 2.56
N THR A 75 -0.10 -7.25 3.43
CA THR A 75 -1.48 -7.65 3.12
C THR A 75 -2.47 -6.87 3.99
N ASN A 76 -3.77 -7.16 3.91
CA ASN A 76 -4.76 -6.57 4.81
C ASN A 76 -4.89 -7.33 6.13
N ALA A 77 -5.22 -6.60 7.20
CA ALA A 77 -5.49 -7.19 8.51
C ALA A 77 -6.71 -8.11 8.48
N HIS A 78 -7.80 -7.72 7.78
CA HIS A 78 -9.02 -8.55 7.70
C HIS A 78 -8.78 -9.90 6.99
N VAL A 79 -7.77 -10.01 6.13
CA VAL A 79 -7.40 -11.28 5.47
C VAL A 79 -6.82 -12.27 6.47
N VAL A 80 -6.13 -11.79 7.52
CA VAL A 80 -5.45 -12.62 8.50
C VAL A 80 -6.03 -12.50 9.92
N ALA A 81 -7.16 -11.83 10.09
CA ALA A 81 -7.79 -11.68 11.40
C ALA A 81 -8.26 -13.02 11.96
N ASP A 82 -8.07 -13.24 13.29
CA ASP A 82 -8.47 -14.47 13.99
C ASP A 82 -7.94 -15.77 13.32
N GLN A 83 -6.82 -15.69 12.63
CA GLN A 83 -6.22 -16.80 11.90
C GLN A 83 -5.70 -17.90 12.87
N THR A 84 -5.77 -19.13 12.42
CA THR A 84 -5.09 -20.28 13.06
C THR A 84 -4.00 -20.86 12.18
N LEU A 85 -4.01 -20.52 10.89
CA LEU A 85 -3.01 -20.86 9.91
C LEU A 85 -3.04 -19.81 8.80
N VAL A 86 -1.88 -19.33 8.41
CA VAL A 86 -1.70 -18.51 7.20
C VAL A 86 -0.72 -19.24 6.28
N GLU A 87 -1.11 -19.42 5.04
CA GLU A 87 -0.28 -19.98 4.00
C GLU A 87 -0.17 -18.98 2.85
N VAL A 88 0.97 -18.96 2.19
CA VAL A 88 1.22 -18.10 1.04
C VAL A 88 1.77 -18.89 -0.13
N GLN A 89 1.44 -18.45 -1.33
CA GLN A 89 1.88 -19.06 -2.58
C GLN A 89 2.23 -17.99 -3.61
N ARG A 90 3.32 -18.19 -4.35
CA ARG A 90 3.66 -17.35 -5.51
C ARG A 90 3.09 -17.95 -6.79
N GLU A 91 2.66 -17.09 -7.72
CA GLU A 91 2.20 -17.54 -9.03
C GLU A 91 3.28 -18.37 -9.74
N GLY A 92 2.86 -19.49 -10.36
CA GLY A 92 3.74 -20.40 -11.08
C GLY A 92 4.55 -21.35 -10.19
N TYR A 93 4.44 -21.23 -8.86
CA TYR A 93 5.08 -22.14 -7.91
C TYR A 93 4.02 -23.04 -7.29
N GLY A 94 4.27 -24.38 -7.33
CA GLY A 94 3.33 -25.36 -6.78
C GLY A 94 3.35 -25.48 -5.25
N ASN A 95 4.33 -24.86 -4.58
CA ASN A 95 4.51 -24.98 -3.14
C ASN A 95 3.78 -23.86 -2.41
N THR A 96 3.14 -24.21 -1.29
CA THR A 96 2.65 -23.28 -0.27
C THR A 96 3.65 -23.21 0.88
N TYR A 97 3.74 -22.07 1.52
CA TYR A 97 4.62 -21.81 2.66
C TYR A 97 3.78 -21.27 3.81
N THR A 98 4.03 -21.76 5.01
CA THR A 98 3.42 -21.20 6.22
C THR A 98 4.02 -19.81 6.48
N ALA A 99 3.16 -18.86 6.79
CA ALA A 99 3.56 -17.50 7.13
C ALA A 99 3.10 -17.15 8.54
N ASP A 100 3.91 -16.37 9.24
CA ASP A 100 3.60 -15.80 10.54
C ASP A 100 3.16 -14.35 10.40
N VAL A 101 2.18 -13.92 11.19
CA VAL A 101 1.77 -12.52 11.29
C VAL A 101 2.75 -11.81 12.23
N GLU A 102 3.64 -11.00 11.67
CA GLU A 102 4.64 -10.24 12.43
C GLU A 102 4.00 -9.03 13.12
N PHE A 103 3.24 -8.24 12.34
CA PHE A 103 2.50 -7.07 12.82
C PHE A 103 1.12 -7.00 12.19
N VAL A 104 0.16 -6.49 12.95
CA VAL A 104 -1.20 -6.25 12.46
C VAL A 104 -1.75 -4.94 12.99
N CYS A 105 -2.26 -4.12 12.08
CA CYS A 105 -3.01 -2.90 12.36
C CYS A 105 -4.47 -3.10 11.95
N HIS A 106 -5.32 -3.48 12.87
CA HIS A 106 -6.75 -3.68 12.57
C HIS A 106 -7.45 -2.36 12.23
N SER A 107 -7.05 -1.25 12.85
CA SER A 107 -7.61 0.07 12.60
C SER A 107 -7.33 0.55 11.19
N CYS A 108 -6.11 0.37 10.69
CA CYS A 108 -5.72 0.78 9.34
C CYS A 108 -5.81 -0.34 8.28
N ASP A 109 -6.29 -1.52 8.68
CA ASP A 109 -6.49 -2.71 7.85
C ASP A 109 -5.22 -3.17 7.09
N LEU A 110 -4.08 -3.19 7.78
CA LEU A 110 -2.80 -3.65 7.24
C LEU A 110 -2.19 -4.74 8.13
N ALA A 111 -1.46 -5.66 7.52
CA ALA A 111 -0.68 -6.69 8.22
C ALA A 111 0.63 -6.96 7.50
N ILE A 112 1.65 -7.33 8.27
CA ILE A 112 2.95 -7.78 7.77
C ILE A 112 3.08 -9.26 8.10
N LEU A 113 3.43 -10.05 7.08
CA LEU A 113 3.72 -11.47 7.21
C LEU A 113 5.21 -11.72 6.98
N THR A 114 5.73 -12.72 7.68
CA THR A 114 7.08 -13.27 7.52
C THR A 114 7.03 -14.76 7.20
N ILE A 115 8.11 -15.29 6.64
CA ILE A 115 8.26 -16.69 6.29
C ILE A 115 9.67 -17.11 6.70
N ASP A 116 9.80 -18.20 7.45
CA ASP A 116 11.10 -18.72 7.90
C ASP A 116 11.96 -19.24 6.75
N ASP A 117 11.33 -19.76 5.68
CA ASP A 117 12.05 -20.30 4.53
C ASP A 117 12.42 -19.17 3.55
N GLU A 118 13.67 -18.71 3.63
CA GLU A 118 14.21 -17.67 2.74
C GLU A 118 14.13 -18.04 1.25
N SER A 119 14.00 -19.31 0.92
CA SER A 119 13.87 -19.76 -0.47
C SER A 119 12.61 -19.23 -1.15
N PHE A 120 11.58 -18.88 -0.36
CA PHE A 120 10.36 -18.24 -0.85
C PHE A 120 10.63 -16.91 -1.55
N PHE A 121 11.58 -16.14 -1.06
CA PHE A 121 11.91 -14.80 -1.60
C PHE A 121 12.93 -14.85 -2.75
N LYS A 122 13.45 -16.02 -3.04
CA LYS A 122 14.40 -16.18 -4.15
C LYS A 122 13.76 -15.77 -5.46
N ASP A 123 14.49 -14.95 -6.23
CA ASP A 123 14.04 -14.39 -7.51
C ASP A 123 12.78 -13.48 -7.42
N ALA A 124 12.33 -13.13 -6.22
CA ALA A 124 11.31 -12.11 -6.02
C ALA A 124 11.93 -10.71 -6.01
N VAL A 125 11.21 -9.74 -6.53
CA VAL A 125 11.60 -8.34 -6.48
C VAL A 125 10.75 -7.64 -5.44
N ALA A 126 11.35 -7.11 -4.38
CA ALA A 126 10.62 -6.26 -3.44
C ALA A 126 10.17 -4.99 -4.14
N LEU A 127 8.87 -4.67 -4.04
CA LEU A 127 8.33 -3.45 -4.62
C LEU A 127 8.47 -2.28 -3.66
N GLU A 128 8.81 -1.13 -4.21
CA GLU A 128 8.88 0.14 -3.47
C GLU A 128 7.48 0.74 -3.29
N ILE A 129 7.27 1.38 -2.14
CA ILE A 129 6.06 2.15 -1.85
C ILE A 129 6.34 3.60 -2.22
N ASP A 130 5.40 4.20 -2.96
CA ASP A 130 5.47 5.61 -3.39
C ASP A 130 4.80 6.55 -2.37
N GLY A 131 4.47 7.73 -2.79
CA GLY A 131 3.67 8.71 -2.07
C GLY A 131 2.16 8.59 -2.34
N LEU A 132 1.42 9.62 -1.93
CA LEU A 132 0.00 9.72 -2.22
C LEU A 132 -0.21 9.80 -3.74
N PRO A 133 -1.07 8.94 -4.32
CA PRO A 133 -1.34 9.01 -5.76
C PRO A 133 -2.08 10.31 -6.11
N GLU A 134 -1.86 10.80 -7.33
CA GLU A 134 -2.58 11.96 -7.84
C GLU A 134 -3.96 11.57 -8.37
N LEU A 135 -4.93 12.47 -8.25
CA LEU A 135 -6.25 12.30 -8.89
C LEU A 135 -6.08 12.11 -10.40
N GLN A 136 -6.88 11.20 -10.98
CA GLN A 136 -6.85 10.82 -12.40
C GLN A 136 -5.55 10.09 -12.84
N SER A 137 -4.61 9.81 -11.93
CA SER A 137 -3.47 8.96 -12.26
C SER A 137 -3.93 7.53 -12.54
N ARG A 138 -3.28 6.88 -13.52
CA ARG A 138 -3.55 5.48 -13.86
C ARG A 138 -2.99 4.55 -12.80
N VAL A 139 -3.79 3.55 -12.45
CA VAL A 139 -3.43 2.50 -11.50
C VAL A 139 -3.77 1.13 -12.06
N ALA A 140 -3.00 0.12 -11.63
CA ALA A 140 -3.29 -1.29 -11.89
C ALA A 140 -3.37 -2.03 -10.55
N VAL A 141 -4.45 -2.77 -10.32
CA VAL A 141 -4.66 -3.62 -9.14
C VAL A 141 -4.26 -5.04 -9.48
N TYR A 142 -3.40 -5.62 -8.70
CA TYR A 142 -2.93 -6.99 -8.85
C TYR A 142 -3.45 -7.86 -7.71
N GLY A 143 -3.92 -9.07 -8.01
CA GLY A 143 -4.39 -9.98 -6.97
C GLY A 143 -4.94 -11.29 -7.52
N PHE A 144 -5.49 -12.10 -6.61
CA PHE A 144 -6.07 -13.42 -6.89
C PHE A 144 -7.58 -13.43 -6.59
N PRO A 145 -8.42 -12.80 -7.43
CA PRO A 145 -9.85 -12.69 -7.18
C PRO A 145 -10.49 -14.09 -7.10
N THR A 146 -11.45 -14.26 -6.17
CA THR A 146 -12.20 -15.50 -5.94
C THR A 146 -11.32 -16.74 -5.72
N GLY A 147 -10.07 -16.57 -5.26
CA GLY A 147 -9.14 -17.66 -5.03
C GLY A 147 -8.53 -18.27 -6.28
N GLY A 148 -8.51 -17.52 -7.39
CA GLY A 148 -7.90 -17.97 -8.67
C GLY A 148 -6.46 -18.44 -8.52
N GLU A 149 -6.00 -19.29 -9.45
CA GLU A 149 -4.63 -19.81 -9.47
C GLU A 149 -3.64 -18.86 -10.16
N THR A 150 -4.16 -17.92 -10.94
CA THR A 150 -3.36 -16.94 -11.70
C THR A 150 -3.69 -15.53 -11.28
N ILE A 151 -2.69 -14.63 -11.35
CA ILE A 151 -2.85 -13.22 -11.05
C ILE A 151 -3.84 -12.58 -12.03
N SER A 152 -4.80 -11.86 -11.49
CA SER A 152 -5.65 -10.93 -12.22
C SER A 152 -5.08 -9.51 -12.12
N ILE A 153 -5.15 -8.79 -13.22
CA ILE A 153 -4.73 -7.39 -13.31
C ILE A 153 -5.91 -6.59 -13.83
N THR A 154 -6.39 -5.65 -13.02
CA THR A 154 -7.43 -4.69 -13.43
C THR A 154 -6.84 -3.29 -13.47
N GLU A 155 -7.20 -2.49 -14.46
CA GLU A 155 -6.69 -1.13 -14.62
C GLU A 155 -7.82 -0.11 -14.42
N GLY A 156 -7.46 1.05 -13.90
CA GLY A 156 -8.37 2.18 -13.70
C GLY A 156 -7.61 3.46 -13.36
N ILE A 157 -8.30 4.40 -12.75
CA ILE A 157 -7.73 5.67 -12.28
C ILE A 157 -8.09 5.93 -10.82
N VAL A 158 -7.33 6.82 -10.19
CA VAL A 158 -7.67 7.37 -8.88
C VAL A 158 -8.79 8.40 -9.05
N SER A 159 -9.98 8.07 -8.54
CA SER A 159 -11.19 8.88 -8.74
C SER A 159 -11.39 9.91 -7.64
N ARG A 160 -10.98 9.61 -6.40
CA ARG A 160 -11.18 10.48 -5.24
C ARG A 160 -10.18 10.15 -4.13
N ILE A 161 -9.80 11.14 -3.34
CA ILE A 161 -8.99 10.98 -2.13
C ILE A 161 -9.71 11.73 -1.02
N GLU A 162 -10.02 11.04 0.07
CA GLU A 162 -10.78 11.58 1.18
C GLU A 162 -10.46 10.88 2.50
N VAL A 163 -10.92 11.44 3.61
CA VAL A 163 -10.90 10.76 4.92
C VAL A 163 -12.29 10.21 5.18
N ASP A 164 -12.41 8.90 5.25
CA ASP A 164 -13.68 8.20 5.46
C ASP A 164 -13.48 6.95 6.31
N TYR A 165 -14.57 6.26 6.62
CA TYR A 165 -14.56 5.08 7.45
C TYR A 165 -14.00 3.85 6.71
N TYR A 166 -13.09 3.14 7.35
CA TYR A 166 -12.68 1.81 6.92
C TYR A 166 -13.76 0.80 7.34
N VAL A 167 -14.22 0.02 6.38
CA VAL A 167 -15.35 -0.93 6.58
C VAL A 167 -15.08 -1.94 7.69
N HIS A 168 -13.83 -2.38 7.85
CA HIS A 168 -13.47 -3.43 8.80
C HIS A 168 -13.24 -2.94 10.23
N SER A 169 -12.73 -1.70 10.40
CA SER A 169 -12.43 -1.12 11.71
C SER A 169 -13.49 -0.13 12.18
N SER A 170 -14.21 0.50 11.27
CA SER A 170 -15.03 1.68 11.51
C SER A 170 -14.26 2.92 11.97
N ASP A 171 -12.93 2.90 11.84
CA ASP A 171 -12.07 4.04 12.09
C ASP A 171 -11.94 4.92 10.84
N ARG A 172 -11.60 6.19 11.03
CA ARG A 172 -11.48 7.16 9.94
C ARG A 172 -10.04 7.38 9.56
N TYR A 173 -9.70 6.95 8.35
CA TYR A 173 -8.38 7.15 7.76
C TYR A 173 -8.47 7.78 6.37
N LEU A 174 -7.31 8.17 5.85
CA LEU A 174 -7.17 8.54 4.46
C LEU A 174 -7.49 7.35 3.57
N LEU A 175 -8.38 7.54 2.61
CA LEU A 175 -8.77 6.56 1.59
C LEU A 175 -8.51 7.13 0.21
N ALA A 176 -8.19 6.27 -0.75
CA ALA A 176 -8.28 6.61 -2.15
C ALA A 176 -9.28 5.69 -2.84
N GLN A 177 -10.21 6.28 -3.59
CA GLN A 177 -11.16 5.58 -4.43
C GLN A 177 -10.57 5.39 -5.81
N VAL A 178 -10.73 4.18 -6.35
CA VAL A 178 -10.33 3.81 -7.71
C VAL A 178 -11.53 3.21 -8.46
N ASP A 179 -11.55 3.35 -9.78
CA ASP A 179 -12.56 2.72 -10.64
C ASP A 179 -12.07 1.39 -11.25
N ALA A 180 -10.85 0.96 -10.91
CA ALA A 180 -10.38 -0.39 -11.19
C ALA A 180 -11.23 -1.42 -10.41
N ALA A 181 -11.59 -2.52 -11.05
CA ALA A 181 -12.39 -3.56 -10.40
C ALA A 181 -11.63 -4.22 -9.24
N ILE A 182 -12.15 -4.07 -8.02
CA ILE A 182 -11.69 -4.77 -6.81
C ILE A 182 -12.77 -5.80 -6.44
N ASN A 183 -12.38 -7.07 -6.44
CA ASN A 183 -13.26 -8.18 -6.12
C ASN A 183 -12.73 -8.95 -4.90
N PRO A 184 -13.56 -9.73 -4.19
CA PRO A 184 -13.08 -10.62 -3.12
C PRO A 184 -11.90 -11.47 -3.58
N GLY A 185 -10.82 -11.46 -2.80
CA GLY A 185 -9.53 -12.07 -3.15
C GLY A 185 -8.47 -11.07 -3.64
N ASN A 186 -8.85 -9.89 -4.15
CA ASN A 186 -7.89 -8.82 -4.43
C ASN A 186 -7.42 -8.08 -3.17
N SER A 187 -8.16 -8.20 -2.05
CA SER A 187 -7.79 -7.62 -0.76
C SER A 187 -6.37 -7.98 -0.37
N GLY A 188 -5.56 -6.99 0.02
CA GLY A 188 -4.15 -7.13 0.33
C GLY A 188 -3.22 -7.05 -0.89
N GLY A 189 -3.76 -7.11 -2.10
CA GLY A 189 -2.99 -6.94 -3.33
C GLY A 189 -2.58 -5.49 -3.57
N PRO A 190 -1.41 -5.27 -4.19
CA PRO A 190 -0.93 -3.92 -4.44
C PRO A 190 -1.68 -3.22 -5.56
N VAL A 191 -1.81 -1.92 -5.38
CA VAL A 191 -2.24 -0.98 -6.41
C VAL A 191 -1.00 -0.24 -6.90
N ILE A 192 -0.68 -0.42 -8.15
CA ILE A 192 0.58 0.02 -8.76
C ILE A 192 0.34 1.21 -9.69
N SER A 193 1.16 2.24 -9.54
CA SER A 193 1.31 3.33 -10.48
C SER A 193 2.80 3.54 -10.77
N ASN A 194 3.17 3.71 -12.04
CA ASN A 194 4.57 3.93 -12.45
C ASN A 194 5.58 2.91 -11.88
N GLY A 195 5.14 1.64 -11.68
CA GLY A 195 5.97 0.56 -11.17
C GLY A 195 6.17 0.54 -9.65
N LYS A 196 5.49 1.40 -8.91
CA LYS A 196 5.56 1.49 -7.43
C LYS A 196 4.18 1.29 -6.81
N ILE A 197 4.16 0.85 -5.55
CA ILE A 197 2.94 0.69 -4.76
C ILE A 197 2.43 2.07 -4.35
N VAL A 198 1.22 2.44 -4.78
CA VAL A 198 0.52 3.65 -4.36
C VAL A 198 -0.59 3.37 -3.34
N GLY A 199 -0.90 2.11 -3.12
CA GLY A 199 -1.86 1.66 -2.13
C GLY A 199 -2.01 0.14 -2.11
N ILE A 200 -2.81 -0.34 -1.15
CA ILE A 200 -3.23 -1.74 -1.01
C ILE A 200 -4.74 -1.82 -1.22
N ALA A 201 -5.20 -2.72 -2.09
CA ALA A 201 -6.61 -2.95 -2.32
C ALA A 201 -7.28 -3.45 -1.04
N MET A 202 -8.35 -2.79 -0.61
CA MET A 202 -9.00 -3.09 0.66
C MET A 202 -10.41 -3.62 0.47
N GLN A 203 -11.27 -2.85 -0.18
CA GLN A 203 -12.70 -3.15 -0.28
C GLN A 203 -13.33 -2.59 -1.55
N ALA A 204 -14.48 -3.15 -1.92
CA ALA A 204 -15.41 -2.56 -2.89
C ALA A 204 -16.75 -2.30 -2.20
N LEU A 205 -17.49 -1.30 -2.68
CA LEU A 205 -18.88 -1.10 -2.25
C LEU A 205 -19.77 -2.13 -2.96
N GLU A 206 -20.33 -3.08 -2.21
CA GLU A 206 -21.16 -4.16 -2.77
C GLU A 206 -22.41 -3.67 -3.55
N GLN A 207 -22.86 -2.44 -3.25
CA GLN A 207 -24.07 -1.84 -3.86
C GLN A 207 -23.74 -0.83 -4.98
N ALA A 208 -22.46 -0.68 -5.34
CA ALA A 208 -22.03 0.26 -6.38
C ALA A 208 -21.06 -0.41 -7.35
N GLU A 209 -21.28 -0.17 -8.63
CA GLU A 209 -20.37 -0.65 -9.68
C GLU A 209 -19.12 0.23 -9.77
N ASN A 210 -17.95 -0.38 -9.93
CA ASN A 210 -16.68 0.30 -10.17
C ASN A 210 -16.29 1.32 -9.08
N ILE A 211 -16.62 1.02 -7.81
CA ILE A 211 -16.13 1.77 -6.66
C ILE A 211 -15.30 0.83 -5.79
N GLY A 212 -13.99 0.94 -5.93
CA GLY A 212 -13.02 0.27 -5.08
C GLY A 212 -12.30 1.26 -4.19
N TYR A 213 -11.94 0.84 -2.99
CA TYR A 213 -11.14 1.62 -2.04
C TYR A 213 -9.82 0.95 -1.76
N ILE A 214 -8.79 1.77 -1.62
CA ILE A 214 -7.44 1.33 -1.30
C ILE A 214 -6.94 2.05 -0.05
N VAL A 215 -6.12 1.37 0.74
CA VAL A 215 -5.28 1.98 1.77
C VAL A 215 -4.13 2.67 1.08
N PRO A 216 -4.04 4.02 1.04
CA PRO A 216 -3.03 4.71 0.25
C PRO A 216 -1.65 4.69 0.90
N ALA A 217 -0.62 4.90 0.08
CA ALA A 217 0.78 4.83 0.48
C ALA A 217 1.16 5.63 1.74
N PRO A 218 0.63 6.83 2.04
CA PRO A 218 0.94 7.52 3.29
C PRO A 218 0.55 6.75 4.56
N VAL A 219 -0.59 6.03 4.54
CA VAL A 219 -1.03 5.18 5.65
C VAL A 219 -0.12 3.97 5.78
N ILE A 220 0.25 3.35 4.64
CA ILE A 220 1.18 2.23 4.61
C ILE A 220 2.55 2.64 5.15
N ASN A 221 3.09 3.76 4.69
CA ASN A 221 4.39 4.27 5.13
C ASN A 221 4.41 4.55 6.63
N HIS A 222 3.32 5.15 7.17
CA HIS A 222 3.21 5.37 8.62
C HIS A 222 3.25 4.04 9.38
N PHE A 223 2.45 3.05 8.97
CA PHE A 223 2.46 1.72 9.60
C PHE A 223 3.84 1.05 9.55
N LEU A 224 4.53 1.12 8.39
CA LEU A 224 5.86 0.55 8.24
C LEU A 224 6.93 1.31 9.03
N ASP A 225 6.77 2.63 9.20
CA ASP A 225 7.67 3.45 10.00
C ASP A 225 7.50 3.18 11.50
N ASP A 226 6.26 2.99 11.94
CA ASP A 226 5.89 2.69 13.32
C ASP A 226 6.51 1.37 13.80
N VAL A 227 6.42 0.31 13.00
CA VAL A 227 6.94 -1.02 13.38
C VAL A 227 8.46 -1.18 13.22
N LYS A 228 9.21 -0.15 12.85
CA LYS A 228 10.68 -0.23 12.66
C LYS A 228 11.46 -0.56 13.94
N ASP A 229 10.97 -0.12 15.06
CA ASP A 229 11.59 -0.38 16.37
C ASP A 229 11.17 -1.72 16.99
N GLY A 230 10.29 -2.47 16.30
CA GLY A 230 9.77 -3.78 16.72
C GLY A 230 8.51 -3.69 17.57
N GLN A 231 7.90 -2.51 17.70
CA GLN A 231 6.63 -2.30 18.37
C GLN A 231 5.63 -1.65 17.42
N PHE A 232 4.36 -1.86 17.68
CA PHE A 232 3.27 -1.18 16.98
C PHE A 232 2.56 -0.27 17.97
N ASP A 233 2.79 1.05 17.88
CA ASP A 233 2.19 2.06 18.74
C ASP A 233 0.84 2.58 18.17
N GLY A 234 0.66 2.47 16.85
CA GLY A 234 -0.57 2.84 16.16
C GLY A 234 -0.59 4.27 15.64
N PHE A 235 -1.78 4.76 15.36
CA PHE A 235 -1.97 6.10 14.84
C PHE A 235 -2.33 7.08 15.96
N PRO A 236 -1.67 8.24 16.05
CA PRO A 236 -2.03 9.23 17.06
C PRO A 236 -3.42 9.80 16.79
N GLU A 237 -4.25 9.81 17.81
CA GLU A 237 -5.58 10.41 17.76
C GLU A 237 -5.59 11.76 18.45
N LEU A 238 -6.34 12.69 17.87
CA LEU A 238 -6.71 13.95 18.53
C LEU A 238 -8.17 13.83 18.95
N ASP A 239 -8.41 13.84 20.26
CA ASP A 239 -9.77 13.82 20.81
C ASP A 239 -10.41 15.22 20.69
N ILE A 240 -10.65 15.63 19.44
CA ILE A 240 -11.29 16.89 19.09
C ILE A 240 -12.44 16.67 18.13
N TYR A 241 -13.54 17.38 18.35
CA TYR A 241 -14.63 17.46 17.40
C TYR A 241 -14.45 18.68 16.51
N VAL A 242 -14.64 18.49 15.21
CA VAL A 242 -14.49 19.57 14.23
C VAL A 242 -15.71 19.70 13.34
N GLN A 243 -16.00 20.92 12.94
CA GLN A 243 -17.02 21.25 11.95
C GLN A 243 -16.38 22.03 10.80
N LEU A 244 -16.69 21.62 9.55
CA LEU A 244 -16.24 22.34 8.37
C LEU A 244 -16.85 23.75 8.30
N LEU A 245 -16.03 24.75 8.01
CA LEU A 245 -16.45 26.14 7.86
C LEU A 245 -16.98 26.44 6.44
N GLU A 246 -17.71 25.52 5.83
CA GLU A 246 -18.31 25.69 4.51
C GLU A 246 -19.59 26.56 4.55
N ASN A 247 -20.32 26.50 5.66
CA ASN A 247 -21.57 27.26 5.83
C ASN A 247 -21.30 28.78 5.92
N LYS A 248 -21.88 29.54 4.99
CA LYS A 248 -21.70 31.00 4.91
C LYS A 248 -22.19 31.71 6.15
N ALA A 249 -23.33 31.31 6.73
CA ALA A 249 -23.89 31.93 7.93
C ALA A 249 -23.00 31.67 9.16
N LEU A 250 -22.43 30.46 9.29
CA LEU A 250 -21.47 30.14 10.33
C LEU A 250 -20.21 31.00 10.22
N ARG A 251 -19.65 31.15 9.00
CA ARG A 251 -18.51 32.06 8.79
C ARG A 251 -18.81 33.49 9.16
N GLN A 252 -20.01 33.99 8.81
CA GLN A 252 -20.45 35.34 9.16
C GLN A 252 -20.58 35.52 10.66
N SER A 253 -21.17 34.55 11.38
CA SER A 253 -21.31 34.63 12.84
C SER A 253 -19.98 34.64 13.59
N LEU A 254 -18.94 34.03 12.98
CA LEU A 254 -17.57 34.00 13.50
C LEU A 254 -16.71 35.18 13.00
N ASN A 255 -17.29 36.14 12.25
CA ASN A 255 -16.58 37.26 11.64
C ASN A 255 -15.40 36.88 10.75
N LEU A 256 -15.48 35.74 10.08
CA LEU A 256 -14.44 35.26 9.19
C LEU A 256 -14.53 35.88 7.78
N PRO A 257 -13.39 36.05 7.08
CA PRO A 257 -13.40 36.54 5.71
C PRO A 257 -14.26 35.66 4.79
N LYS A 258 -14.87 36.25 3.75
CA LYS A 258 -15.80 35.54 2.85
C LYS A 258 -15.19 34.29 2.19
N ASN A 259 -13.87 34.29 1.95
CA ASN A 259 -13.15 33.20 1.26
C ASN A 259 -12.26 32.38 2.21
N SER A 260 -12.46 32.48 3.54
CA SER A 260 -11.74 31.65 4.49
C SER A 260 -12.35 30.24 4.52
N GLY A 261 -11.53 29.23 4.32
CA GLY A 261 -11.82 27.85 4.68
C GLY A 261 -11.32 27.56 6.11
N GLY A 262 -11.48 26.34 6.57
CA GLY A 262 -10.94 25.88 7.84
C GLY A 262 -11.88 24.97 8.60
N LEU A 263 -11.48 24.67 9.83
CA LEU A 263 -12.20 23.83 10.77
C LEU A 263 -12.53 24.64 12.03
N LEU A 264 -13.76 24.53 12.51
CA LEU A 264 -14.15 25.00 13.84
C LEU A 264 -14.00 23.81 14.81
N VAL A 265 -13.16 23.97 15.83
CA VAL A 265 -13.08 23.01 16.94
C VAL A 265 -14.29 23.25 17.84
N THR A 266 -15.07 22.20 18.09
CA THR A 266 -16.37 22.31 18.81
C THR A 266 -16.37 21.55 20.14
N GLY A 267 -15.33 20.76 20.46
CA GLY A 267 -15.21 20.04 21.72
C GLY A 267 -13.81 19.49 21.92
#